data_fb3e48c82effb57c447205ed457c82ce
#
_entry.id   fb3e48c82effb57c447205ed457c82ce
#
_cell.length_a   1.000
_cell.length_b   1.000
_cell.length_c   1.000
_cell.angle_alpha   90.00
_cell.angle_beta   90.00
_cell.angle_gamma   90.00
#
_symmetry.space_group_name_H-M   'P 1'
#
loop_
_entity.id
_entity.type
_entity.pdbx_description
1 polymer ?
#
loop_
_entity_poly.entity_id
_entity_poly.type
_entity_poly.pdbx_seq_one_letter_code
_entity_poly.pdbx_strand_id
1 'polypeptide(L)'
;MKKALVIVAILVAAIALVVWVISWFRVPEALATSGAVAWPGEMGPLDSVAGRFPPQQVNDASVKLTALANALPKNIAADDFVWREIARGELTIGGTPALPDVSAIRELLLREPIVWKRHSGIGGNDDTEATRTLQLKVARALVASALAKARADDPAAWEDLHAAWNLARALDGHPQVMAQTAALTTARMINAVAWKMPLPAPAWLGELQARDNVQPLLEAFQYSAASYWKDGARVFPTKMLADSVEHDRRIAEELFKETRCDVNAPANELGTDLTSVWRRAFRYRAEREATANALRVRDGKPIETASRCSDGGWMFDGTTLRFNRVIATAAPDKPMPLVLRVKP
;
A
#
# COMPACT_ATOMS: atom_id res chain seq x y z
N MET A 1 17.60 56.96 34.86
CA MET A 1 17.22 55.65 35.42
C MET A 1 16.25 54.87 34.52
N LYS A 2 15.11 55.39 34.03
CA LYS A 2 14.12 54.62 33.21
C LYS A 2 14.71 54.03 31.93
N LYS A 3 15.59 54.75 31.20
CA LYS A 3 16.22 54.26 29.94
C LYS A 3 17.18 53.07 30.20
N ALA A 4 17.93 53.11 31.31
CA ALA A 4 18.85 52.02 31.66
C ALA A 4 18.09 50.74 32.02
N LEU A 5 16.92 50.85 32.67
CA LEU A 5 16.08 49.73 33.05
C LEU A 5 15.47 49.03 31.80
N VAL A 6 15.08 49.82 30.82
CA VAL A 6 14.55 49.29 29.53
C VAL A 6 15.62 48.54 28.73
N ILE A 7 16.85 49.05 28.71
CA ILE A 7 17.95 48.36 28.00
C ILE A 7 18.30 47.06 28.70
N VAL A 8 18.33 47.01 30.01
CA VAL A 8 18.58 45.77 30.79
C VAL A 8 17.47 44.76 30.54
N ALA A 9 16.19 45.17 30.49
CA ALA A 9 15.07 44.26 30.22
C ALA A 9 15.14 43.68 28.83
N ILE A 10 15.50 44.46 27.83
CA ILE A 10 15.68 43.96 26.42
C ILE A 10 16.84 42.98 26.34
N LEU A 11 17.95 43.23 27.03
CA LEU A 11 19.12 42.36 27.06
C LEU A 11 18.79 41.02 27.72
N VAL A 12 18.09 41.04 28.83
CA VAL A 12 17.63 39.82 29.52
C VAL A 12 16.66 39.03 28.65
N ALA A 13 15.72 39.69 27.96
CA ALA A 13 14.79 39.02 27.03
C ALA A 13 15.53 38.41 25.83
N ALA A 14 16.52 39.11 25.28
CA ALA A 14 17.34 38.57 24.18
C ALA A 14 18.19 37.37 24.62
N ILE A 15 18.80 37.44 25.82
CA ILE A 15 19.54 36.30 26.38
C ILE A 15 18.60 35.13 26.66
N ALA A 16 17.43 35.36 27.23
CA ALA A 16 16.45 34.31 27.49
C ALA A 16 15.99 33.65 26.17
N LEU A 17 15.77 34.45 25.12
CA LEU A 17 15.43 33.95 23.78
C LEU A 17 16.56 33.10 23.18
N VAL A 18 17.81 33.56 23.28
CA VAL A 18 18.98 32.82 22.80
C VAL A 18 19.17 31.54 23.59
N VAL A 19 19.03 31.55 24.91
CA VAL A 19 19.11 30.34 25.74
C VAL A 19 17.96 29.38 25.41
N TRP A 20 16.76 29.90 25.18
CA TRP A 20 15.61 29.10 24.77
C TRP A 20 15.83 28.46 23.38
N VAL A 21 16.30 29.23 22.39
CA VAL A 21 16.67 28.71 21.07
C VAL A 21 17.79 27.67 21.19
N ILE A 22 18.84 27.92 21.92
CA ILE A 22 19.94 26.97 22.13
C ILE A 22 19.41 25.70 22.83
N SER A 23 18.49 25.80 23.79
CA SER A 23 17.91 24.64 24.46
C SER A 23 17.07 23.78 23.50
N TRP A 24 16.49 24.37 22.47
CA TRP A 24 15.78 23.66 21.42
C TRP A 24 16.71 22.86 20.50
N PHE A 25 17.95 23.33 20.31
CA PHE A 25 18.96 22.62 19.50
C PHE A 25 19.87 21.70 20.35
N ARG A 26 19.85 21.81 21.67
CA ARG A 26 20.52 20.84 22.52
C ARG A 26 19.72 19.54 22.53
N VAL A 27 20.38 18.48 22.09
CA VAL A 27 19.87 17.09 22.21
C VAL A 27 19.91 16.73 23.68
N PRO A 28 18.80 16.62 24.44
CA PRO A 28 18.83 15.89 25.70
C PRO A 28 19.32 14.46 25.40
N GLU A 29 20.06 13.88 26.34
CA GLU A 29 20.60 12.52 26.22
C GLU A 29 19.52 11.48 25.85
N ALA A 30 18.27 11.69 26.32
CA ALA A 30 17.08 10.91 25.95
C ALA A 30 16.71 10.98 24.46
N LEU A 31 17.15 12.01 23.72
CA LEU A 31 16.87 12.17 22.29
C LEU A 31 17.95 11.55 21.42
N ALA A 32 19.19 11.45 21.91
CA ALA A 32 20.24 10.70 21.24
C ALA A 32 19.89 9.21 21.12
N THR A 33 19.02 8.71 21.99
CA THR A 33 18.55 7.32 22.00
C THR A 33 17.27 7.10 21.20
N SER A 34 16.59 8.14 20.67
CA SER A 34 15.32 7.95 19.94
C SER A 34 15.50 7.18 18.62
N GLY A 35 16.68 7.25 18.00
CA GLY A 35 17.03 6.38 16.88
C GLY A 35 17.16 4.90 17.26
N ALA A 36 17.46 4.61 18.54
CA ALA A 36 17.59 3.25 19.09
C ALA A 36 16.26 2.71 19.66
N VAL A 37 15.18 3.52 19.72
CA VAL A 37 13.88 3.07 20.22
C VAL A 37 13.30 2.01 19.28
N ALA A 38 12.89 0.87 19.85
CA ALA A 38 12.29 -0.23 19.11
C ALA A 38 10.92 0.18 18.55
N TRP A 39 10.67 -0.18 17.31
CA TRP A 39 9.39 -0.08 16.65
C TRP A 39 8.61 -1.40 16.79
N PRO A 40 7.28 -1.41 16.54
CA PRO A 40 6.44 -2.59 16.78
C PRO A 40 6.86 -3.79 15.92
N GLY A 41 6.63 -4.99 16.44
CA GLY A 41 6.97 -6.24 15.77
C GLY A 41 8.47 -6.47 15.66
N GLU A 42 8.91 -7.04 14.53
CA GLU A 42 10.31 -7.35 14.24
C GLU A 42 11.04 -6.21 13.50
N MET A 43 10.44 -5.02 13.44
CA MET A 43 11.00 -3.92 12.66
C MET A 43 12.34 -3.39 13.19
N GLY A 44 12.61 -3.62 14.46
CA GLY A 44 13.86 -3.17 15.09
C GLY A 44 13.92 -1.65 15.31
N PRO A 45 15.07 -1.11 15.74
CA PRO A 45 15.23 0.32 15.98
C PRO A 45 15.34 1.12 14.69
N LEU A 46 15.04 2.42 14.78
CA LEU A 46 15.05 3.35 13.64
C LEU A 46 16.41 3.40 12.95
N ASP A 47 17.51 3.35 13.70
CA ASP A 47 18.87 3.39 13.15
C ASP A 47 19.23 2.16 12.29
N SER A 48 18.55 1.05 12.47
CA SER A 48 18.77 -0.18 11.71
C SER A 48 18.10 -0.18 10.32
N VAL A 49 17.23 0.78 10.05
CA VAL A 49 16.38 0.82 8.84
C VAL A 49 17.20 0.84 7.56
N ALA A 50 18.28 1.64 7.51
CA ALA A 50 19.10 1.78 6.30
C ALA A 50 19.73 0.45 5.85
N GLY A 51 20.13 -0.41 6.80
CA GLY A 51 20.73 -1.70 6.50
C GLY A 51 19.75 -2.72 5.90
N ARG A 52 18.46 -2.58 6.19
CA ARG A 52 17.41 -3.47 5.64
C ARG A 52 17.06 -3.17 4.18
N PHE A 53 17.35 -1.96 3.72
CA PHE A 53 17.02 -1.51 2.36
C PHE A 53 18.29 -1.07 1.61
N PRO A 54 19.19 -2.01 1.25
CA PRO A 54 20.41 -1.68 0.51
C PRO A 54 20.08 -1.08 -0.86
N PRO A 55 20.99 -0.28 -1.43
CA PRO A 55 20.81 0.28 -2.77
C PRO A 55 20.65 -0.81 -3.82
N GLN A 56 19.84 -0.55 -4.82
CA GLN A 56 19.53 -1.50 -5.88
C GLN A 56 19.49 -0.79 -7.23
N GLN A 57 20.06 -1.40 -8.26
CA GLN A 57 20.00 -0.90 -9.63
C GLN A 57 18.89 -1.60 -10.40
N VAL A 58 18.33 -0.91 -11.39
CA VAL A 58 17.39 -1.53 -12.33
C VAL A 58 18.08 -2.65 -13.11
N ASN A 59 17.34 -3.70 -13.43
CA ASN A 59 17.80 -4.73 -14.35
C ASN A 59 17.24 -4.49 -15.78
N ASP A 60 17.73 -5.26 -16.74
CA ASP A 60 17.29 -5.15 -18.14
C ASP A 60 15.79 -5.41 -18.32
N ALA A 61 15.21 -6.29 -17.50
CA ALA A 61 13.78 -6.56 -17.52
C ALA A 61 12.94 -5.31 -17.13
N SER A 62 13.40 -4.53 -16.15
CA SER A 62 12.74 -3.27 -15.78
C SER A 62 12.82 -2.22 -16.88
N VAL A 63 13.94 -2.15 -17.58
CA VAL A 63 14.12 -1.24 -18.74
C VAL A 63 13.17 -1.64 -19.87
N LYS A 64 13.12 -2.94 -20.21
CA LYS A 64 12.20 -3.49 -21.22
C LYS A 64 10.74 -3.23 -20.83
N LEU A 65 10.37 -3.49 -19.57
CA LEU A 65 9.02 -3.25 -19.08
C LEU A 65 8.63 -1.78 -19.20
N THR A 66 9.54 -0.87 -18.86
CA THR A 66 9.31 0.56 -19.00
C THR A 66 9.04 0.95 -20.45
N ALA A 67 9.82 0.42 -21.40
CA ALA A 67 9.60 0.67 -22.83
C ALA A 67 8.24 0.14 -23.32
N LEU A 68 7.88 -1.10 -22.97
CA LEU A 68 6.59 -1.69 -23.29
C LEU A 68 5.41 -0.94 -22.69
N ALA A 69 5.53 -0.52 -21.44
CA ALA A 69 4.49 0.24 -20.75
C ALA A 69 4.29 1.65 -21.34
N ASN A 70 5.36 2.29 -21.81
CA ASN A 70 5.28 3.58 -22.50
C ASN A 70 4.60 3.46 -23.87
N ALA A 71 4.73 2.32 -24.54
CA ALA A 71 4.04 2.04 -25.79
C ALA A 71 2.51 1.80 -25.62
N LEU A 72 2.04 1.49 -24.42
CA LEU A 72 0.59 1.38 -24.15
C LEU A 72 -0.09 2.75 -24.32
N PRO A 73 -1.33 2.79 -24.81
CA PRO A 73 -2.12 4.01 -24.95
C PRO A 73 -2.18 4.81 -23.63
N LYS A 74 -2.18 6.14 -23.71
CA LYS A 74 -2.28 7.00 -22.53
C LYS A 74 -3.64 6.90 -21.83
N ASN A 75 -4.73 6.84 -22.63
CA ASN A 75 -6.09 6.67 -22.13
C ASN A 75 -6.51 5.22 -22.39
N ILE A 76 -6.42 4.40 -21.37
CA ILE A 76 -6.81 3.01 -21.47
C ILE A 76 -8.27 2.92 -21.04
N ALA A 77 -9.16 2.62 -21.98
CA ALA A 77 -10.55 2.23 -21.70
C ALA A 77 -10.63 1.06 -20.68
N ALA A 78 -9.52 0.35 -20.51
CA ALA A 78 -9.30 -0.63 -19.47
C ALA A 78 -9.51 -0.11 -18.05
N ASP A 79 -9.19 1.14 -17.74
CA ASP A 79 -9.31 1.67 -16.38
C ASP A 79 -10.76 1.70 -15.92
N ASP A 80 -11.63 2.35 -16.69
CA ASP A 80 -13.06 2.41 -16.36
C ASP A 80 -13.72 1.02 -16.40
N PHE A 81 -13.27 0.16 -17.31
CA PHE A 81 -13.76 -1.21 -17.39
C PHE A 81 -13.43 -2.02 -16.14
N VAL A 82 -12.17 -2.02 -15.70
CA VAL A 82 -11.74 -2.74 -14.49
C VAL A 82 -12.51 -2.26 -13.27
N TRP A 83 -12.59 -0.95 -13.06
CA TRP A 83 -13.27 -0.41 -11.88
C TRP A 83 -14.79 -0.66 -11.90
N ARG A 84 -15.41 -0.62 -13.07
CA ARG A 84 -16.82 -0.98 -13.22
C ARG A 84 -17.06 -2.45 -12.88
N GLU A 85 -16.19 -3.35 -13.36
CA GLU A 85 -16.32 -4.78 -13.06
C GLU A 85 -16.03 -5.13 -11.61
N ILE A 86 -15.13 -4.40 -10.95
CA ILE A 86 -14.92 -4.50 -9.51
C ILE A 86 -16.18 -4.05 -8.74
N ALA A 87 -16.74 -2.91 -9.12
CA ALA A 87 -17.88 -2.31 -8.41
C ALA A 87 -19.18 -3.10 -8.54
N ARG A 88 -19.36 -3.87 -9.64
CA ARG A 88 -20.59 -4.63 -9.87
C ARG A 88 -20.89 -5.69 -8.82
N GLY A 89 -19.87 -6.33 -8.24
CA GLY A 89 -20.07 -7.40 -7.27
C GLY A 89 -20.83 -8.62 -7.80
N GLU A 90 -20.89 -8.80 -9.13
CA GLU A 90 -21.57 -9.88 -9.82
C GLU A 90 -20.57 -10.79 -10.52
N LEU A 91 -20.87 -12.09 -10.62
CA LEU A 91 -20.00 -13.05 -11.31
C LEU A 91 -19.91 -12.77 -12.82
N THR A 92 -21.02 -12.34 -13.43
CA THR A 92 -21.07 -12.06 -14.87
C THR A 92 -20.23 -10.84 -15.22
N ILE A 93 -19.35 -10.99 -16.22
CA ILE A 93 -18.51 -9.91 -16.74
C ILE A 93 -19.24 -9.19 -17.87
N GLY A 94 -19.26 -7.86 -17.80
CA GLY A 94 -19.91 -7.02 -18.81
C GLY A 94 -19.20 -6.97 -20.16
N GLY A 95 -19.70 -6.13 -21.07
CA GLY A 95 -19.07 -5.91 -22.38
C GLY A 95 -17.65 -5.35 -22.25
N THR A 96 -16.70 -5.97 -22.96
CA THR A 96 -15.30 -5.54 -22.96
C THR A 96 -15.06 -4.45 -23.99
N PRO A 97 -14.33 -3.37 -23.64
CA PRO A 97 -13.86 -2.38 -24.62
C PRO A 97 -12.75 -2.96 -25.51
N ALA A 98 -12.34 -2.23 -26.53
CA ALA A 98 -11.10 -2.52 -27.23
C ALA A 98 -9.92 -2.36 -26.27
N LEU A 99 -9.15 -3.44 -26.08
CA LEU A 99 -8.02 -3.48 -25.16
C LEU A 99 -6.70 -3.50 -25.93
N PRO A 100 -5.63 -2.90 -25.40
CA PRO A 100 -4.30 -3.02 -25.97
C PRO A 100 -3.79 -4.47 -25.82
N ASP A 101 -2.93 -4.89 -26.76
CA ASP A 101 -2.19 -6.13 -26.60
C ASP A 101 -1.17 -6.02 -25.46
N VAL A 102 -1.25 -6.94 -24.52
CA VAL A 102 -0.37 -7.02 -23.34
C VAL A 102 0.49 -8.28 -23.34
N SER A 103 0.51 -9.06 -24.43
CA SER A 103 1.19 -10.35 -24.49
C SER A 103 2.68 -10.25 -24.18
N ALA A 104 3.39 -9.28 -24.77
CA ALA A 104 4.81 -9.06 -24.51
C ALA A 104 5.09 -8.67 -23.05
N ILE A 105 4.22 -7.87 -22.44
CA ILE A 105 4.32 -7.48 -21.02
C ILE A 105 4.08 -8.70 -20.13
N ARG A 106 3.03 -9.48 -20.40
CA ARG A 106 2.73 -10.71 -19.67
C ARG A 106 3.91 -11.68 -19.71
N GLU A 107 4.44 -11.98 -20.90
CA GLU A 107 5.56 -12.91 -21.07
C GLU A 107 6.79 -12.45 -20.30
N LEU A 108 7.14 -11.17 -20.37
CA LEU A 108 8.25 -10.60 -19.62
C LEU A 108 8.07 -10.81 -18.11
N LEU A 109 6.90 -10.44 -17.57
CA LEU A 109 6.61 -10.52 -16.14
C LEU A 109 6.48 -11.96 -15.62
N LEU A 110 6.16 -12.93 -16.47
CA LEU A 110 6.12 -14.33 -16.09
C LEU A 110 7.51 -15.01 -16.11
N ARG A 111 8.44 -14.49 -16.90
CA ARG A 111 9.75 -15.11 -17.10
C ARG A 111 10.89 -14.45 -16.35
N GLU A 112 10.84 -13.13 -16.18
CA GLU A 112 11.94 -12.35 -15.64
C GLU A 112 11.53 -11.58 -14.38
N PRO A 113 12.33 -11.59 -13.30
CA PRO A 113 12.06 -10.74 -12.14
C PRO A 113 12.30 -9.28 -12.51
N ILE A 114 11.40 -8.41 -12.07
CA ILE A 114 11.55 -6.98 -12.23
C ILE A 114 12.25 -6.40 -10.99
N VAL A 115 13.30 -5.64 -11.23
CA VAL A 115 14.08 -4.98 -10.19
C VAL A 115 14.04 -3.48 -10.38
N TRP A 116 13.39 -2.77 -9.45
CA TRP A 116 13.29 -1.32 -9.49
C TRP A 116 14.48 -0.66 -8.80
N LYS A 117 14.84 0.54 -9.27
CA LYS A 117 15.91 1.31 -8.65
C LYS A 117 15.55 1.67 -7.21
N ARG A 118 16.53 1.52 -6.32
CA ARG A 118 16.51 1.99 -4.96
C ARG A 118 17.81 2.72 -4.67
N HIS A 119 17.71 3.98 -4.27
CA HIS A 119 18.89 4.78 -3.98
C HIS A 119 19.61 4.35 -2.69
N SER A 120 20.87 4.67 -2.60
CA SER A 120 21.66 4.46 -1.39
C SER A 120 21.29 5.50 -0.35
N GLY A 121 20.79 5.03 0.76
CA GLY A 121 20.57 5.88 1.92
C GLY A 121 19.14 6.41 2.03
N ILE A 122 18.89 6.91 3.21
CA ILE A 122 17.65 7.54 3.63
C ILE A 122 17.63 8.94 3.00
N GLY A 123 16.54 9.33 2.36
CA GLY A 123 16.38 10.66 1.75
C GLY A 123 16.68 10.76 0.24
N GLY A 124 17.05 9.66 -0.41
CA GLY A 124 17.18 9.63 -1.86
C GLY A 124 15.82 9.81 -2.55
N ASN A 125 15.72 10.77 -3.47
CA ASN A 125 14.54 10.93 -4.31
C ASN A 125 14.54 9.80 -5.35
N ASP A 126 13.88 8.70 -5.03
CA ASP A 126 13.58 7.68 -6.04
C ASP A 126 12.48 8.22 -6.96
N ASP A 127 12.57 7.88 -8.23
CA ASP A 127 11.57 8.27 -9.26
C ASP A 127 10.28 7.45 -9.09
N THR A 128 9.76 7.47 -7.84
CA THR A 128 8.66 6.61 -7.39
C THR A 128 7.33 7.00 -7.98
N GLU A 129 7.12 8.27 -8.30
CA GLU A 129 5.88 8.74 -8.91
C GLU A 129 5.74 8.20 -10.35
N ALA A 130 6.80 8.31 -11.16
CA ALA A 130 6.82 7.77 -12.51
C ALA A 130 6.68 6.24 -12.51
N THR A 131 7.41 5.56 -11.63
CA THR A 131 7.34 4.10 -11.45
C THR A 131 5.96 3.65 -10.99
N ARG A 132 5.34 4.34 -10.04
CA ARG A 132 3.98 4.05 -9.57
C ARG A 132 2.94 4.19 -10.68
N THR A 133 2.98 5.29 -11.41
CA THR A 133 2.03 5.56 -12.52
C THR A 133 2.16 4.50 -13.60
N LEU A 134 3.38 4.13 -13.97
CA LEU A 134 3.66 3.07 -14.94
C LEU A 134 3.15 1.72 -14.46
N GLN A 135 3.42 1.35 -13.23
CA GLN A 135 2.98 0.07 -12.66
C GLN A 135 1.46 -0.06 -12.63
N LEU A 136 0.76 0.98 -12.17
CA LEU A 136 -0.70 0.97 -12.14
C LEU A 136 -1.29 0.91 -13.55
N LYS A 137 -0.68 1.55 -14.54
CA LYS A 137 -1.07 1.46 -15.95
C LYS A 137 -0.95 0.02 -16.47
N VAL A 138 0.19 -0.62 -16.24
CA VAL A 138 0.44 -2.02 -16.64
C VAL A 138 -0.53 -2.97 -15.91
N ALA A 139 -0.67 -2.84 -14.61
CA ALA A 139 -1.56 -3.67 -13.81
C ALA A 139 -3.01 -3.61 -14.31
N ARG A 140 -3.53 -2.41 -14.61
CA ARG A 140 -4.89 -2.23 -15.16
C ARG A 140 -5.06 -2.87 -16.52
N ALA A 141 -4.07 -2.75 -17.41
CA ALA A 141 -4.11 -3.36 -18.72
C ALA A 141 -4.14 -4.90 -18.62
N LEU A 142 -3.32 -5.49 -17.76
CA LEU A 142 -3.31 -6.93 -17.51
C LEU A 142 -4.62 -7.42 -16.88
N VAL A 143 -5.14 -6.72 -15.87
CA VAL A 143 -6.41 -7.08 -15.23
C VAL A 143 -7.58 -6.95 -16.20
N ALA A 144 -7.59 -5.94 -17.08
CA ALA A 144 -8.60 -5.81 -18.11
C ALA A 144 -8.54 -6.95 -19.14
N SER A 145 -7.33 -7.34 -19.56
CA SER A 145 -7.12 -8.50 -20.44
C SER A 145 -7.60 -9.79 -19.78
N ALA A 146 -7.28 -9.99 -18.50
CA ALA A 146 -7.77 -11.14 -17.75
C ALA A 146 -9.30 -11.21 -17.70
N LEU A 147 -9.98 -10.09 -17.45
CA LEU A 147 -11.45 -10.02 -17.46
C LEU A 147 -12.03 -10.35 -18.84
N ALA A 148 -11.40 -9.86 -19.92
CA ALA A 148 -11.85 -10.14 -21.28
C ALA A 148 -11.74 -11.64 -21.60
N LYS A 149 -10.63 -12.28 -21.23
CA LYS A 149 -10.41 -13.72 -21.37
C LYS A 149 -11.37 -14.54 -20.51
N ALA A 150 -11.57 -14.15 -19.25
CA ALA A 150 -12.50 -14.82 -18.35
C ALA A 150 -13.94 -14.77 -18.86
N ARG A 151 -14.35 -13.70 -19.54
CA ARG A 151 -15.66 -13.63 -20.20
C ARG A 151 -15.83 -14.67 -21.31
N ALA A 152 -14.73 -15.05 -21.96
CA ALA A 152 -14.70 -16.11 -22.97
C ALA A 152 -14.39 -17.50 -22.38
N ASP A 153 -14.39 -17.61 -21.06
CA ASP A 153 -14.01 -18.82 -20.30
C ASP A 153 -12.60 -19.33 -20.65
N ASP A 154 -11.70 -18.41 -21.04
CA ASP A 154 -10.32 -18.72 -21.39
C ASP A 154 -9.44 -18.80 -20.12
N PRO A 155 -8.84 -19.96 -19.81
CA PRO A 155 -7.99 -20.13 -18.62
C PRO A 155 -6.71 -19.28 -18.65
N ALA A 156 -6.28 -18.78 -19.81
CA ALA A 156 -5.15 -17.84 -19.92
C ALA A 156 -5.43 -16.50 -19.21
N ALA A 157 -6.66 -16.24 -18.74
CA ALA A 157 -6.99 -15.15 -17.84
C ALA A 157 -6.11 -15.16 -16.57
N TRP A 158 -5.79 -16.33 -16.06
CA TRP A 158 -4.94 -16.47 -14.87
C TRP A 158 -3.49 -16.09 -15.11
N GLU A 159 -2.97 -16.24 -16.33
CA GLU A 159 -1.61 -15.81 -16.68
C GLU A 159 -1.48 -14.28 -16.61
N ASP A 160 -2.49 -13.55 -17.10
CA ASP A 160 -2.49 -12.08 -17.01
C ASP A 160 -2.55 -11.61 -15.55
N LEU A 161 -3.36 -12.25 -14.70
CA LEU A 161 -3.39 -11.93 -13.28
C LEU A 161 -2.09 -12.31 -12.57
N HIS A 162 -1.45 -13.42 -12.95
CA HIS A 162 -0.15 -13.81 -12.40
C HIS A 162 0.94 -12.82 -12.77
N ALA A 163 0.96 -12.36 -14.02
CA ALA A 163 1.86 -11.30 -14.46
C ALA A 163 1.65 -10.00 -13.65
N ALA A 164 0.41 -9.60 -13.42
CA ALA A 164 0.09 -8.45 -12.57
C ALA A 164 0.53 -8.68 -11.10
N TRP A 165 0.44 -9.91 -10.59
CA TRP A 165 0.92 -10.27 -9.26
C TRP A 165 2.45 -10.18 -9.17
N ASN A 166 3.19 -10.69 -10.15
CA ASN A 166 4.64 -10.56 -10.21
C ASN A 166 5.09 -9.09 -10.28
N LEU A 167 4.33 -8.25 -10.98
CA LEU A 167 4.56 -6.81 -10.98
C LEU A 167 4.37 -6.18 -9.58
N ALA A 168 3.34 -6.59 -8.83
CA ALA A 168 3.15 -6.12 -7.46
C ALA A 168 4.27 -6.60 -6.54
N ARG A 169 4.70 -7.87 -6.66
CA ARG A 169 5.80 -8.45 -5.90
C ARG A 169 7.16 -7.78 -6.16
N ALA A 170 7.36 -7.22 -7.35
CA ALA A 170 8.57 -6.46 -7.67
C ALA A 170 8.78 -5.23 -6.76
N LEU A 171 7.75 -4.82 -6.01
CA LEU A 171 7.83 -3.78 -4.99
C LEU A 171 8.02 -4.32 -3.57
N ASP A 172 8.11 -5.64 -3.42
CA ASP A 172 8.40 -6.26 -2.12
C ASP A 172 9.77 -5.76 -1.61
N GLY A 173 9.79 -5.34 -0.36
CA GLY A 173 11.00 -4.76 0.22
C GLY A 173 11.39 -3.38 -0.33
N HIS A 174 10.53 -2.71 -1.10
CA HIS A 174 10.75 -1.29 -1.42
C HIS A 174 10.34 -0.41 -0.23
N PRO A 175 11.21 0.47 0.27
CA PRO A 175 10.99 1.14 1.55
C PRO A 175 10.02 2.33 1.49
N GLN A 176 9.55 2.72 0.31
CA GLN A 176 8.73 3.92 0.17
C GLN A 176 7.24 3.61 0.27
N VAL A 177 6.50 4.43 1.03
CA VAL A 177 5.05 4.32 1.21
C VAL A 177 4.30 4.31 -0.13
N MET A 178 4.74 5.12 -1.10
CA MET A 178 4.12 5.18 -2.42
C MET A 178 4.30 3.89 -3.23
N ALA A 179 5.45 3.22 -3.11
CA ALA A 179 5.69 1.92 -3.73
C ALA A 179 4.80 0.84 -3.10
N GLN A 180 4.71 0.80 -1.78
CA GLN A 180 3.82 -0.12 -1.08
C GLN A 180 2.33 0.15 -1.38
N THR A 181 1.96 1.42 -1.57
CA THR A 181 0.60 1.80 -2.01
C THR A 181 0.29 1.28 -3.42
N ALA A 182 1.26 1.33 -4.35
CA ALA A 182 1.08 0.77 -5.69
C ALA A 182 0.97 -0.76 -5.67
N ALA A 183 1.80 -1.44 -4.87
CA ALA A 183 1.72 -2.88 -4.66
C ALA A 183 0.36 -3.29 -4.07
N LEU A 184 -0.09 -2.61 -3.01
CA LEU A 184 -1.40 -2.82 -2.39
C LEU A 184 -2.55 -2.60 -3.38
N THR A 185 -2.50 -1.51 -4.16
CA THR A 185 -3.55 -1.20 -5.15
C THR A 185 -3.62 -2.28 -6.22
N THR A 186 -2.48 -2.75 -6.71
CA THR A 186 -2.39 -3.83 -7.71
C THR A 186 -2.92 -5.14 -7.12
N ALA A 187 -2.49 -5.52 -5.93
CA ALA A 187 -2.96 -6.72 -5.24
C ALA A 187 -4.49 -6.68 -5.01
N ARG A 188 -5.05 -5.53 -4.63
CA ARG A 188 -6.50 -5.34 -4.47
C ARG A 188 -7.25 -5.50 -5.80
N MET A 189 -6.74 -4.95 -6.90
CA MET A 189 -7.36 -5.11 -8.23
C MET A 189 -7.39 -6.58 -8.66
N ILE A 190 -6.26 -7.29 -8.52
CA ILE A 190 -6.19 -8.71 -8.84
C ILE A 190 -7.19 -9.50 -8.00
N ASN A 191 -7.15 -9.30 -6.69
CA ASN A 191 -8.03 -9.98 -5.75
C ASN A 191 -9.51 -9.73 -6.07
N ALA A 192 -9.88 -8.49 -6.37
CA ALA A 192 -11.26 -8.10 -6.61
C ALA A 192 -11.88 -8.73 -7.87
N VAL A 193 -11.06 -9.20 -8.81
CA VAL A 193 -11.53 -9.87 -10.04
C VAL A 193 -11.25 -11.38 -10.05
N ALA A 194 -10.34 -11.87 -9.22
CA ALA A 194 -9.92 -13.28 -9.20
C ALA A 194 -11.09 -14.27 -9.03
N TRP A 195 -12.09 -13.91 -8.23
CA TRP A 195 -13.28 -14.76 -8.04
C TRP A 195 -14.18 -14.87 -9.27
N LYS A 196 -13.97 -14.05 -10.32
CA LYS A 196 -14.67 -14.11 -11.61
C LYS A 196 -13.96 -14.98 -12.65
N MET A 197 -12.71 -15.37 -12.37
CA MET A 197 -11.90 -16.14 -13.32
C MET A 197 -12.38 -17.59 -13.48
N PRO A 198 -12.04 -18.28 -14.59
CA PRO A 198 -12.32 -19.70 -14.76
C PRO A 198 -11.76 -20.56 -13.63
N LEU A 199 -12.44 -21.65 -13.27
CA LEU A 199 -11.95 -22.63 -12.31
C LEU A 199 -11.15 -23.75 -13.00
N PRO A 200 -10.19 -24.39 -12.31
CA PRO A 200 -9.78 -24.17 -10.92
C PRO A 200 -8.87 -22.95 -10.75
N ALA A 201 -8.90 -22.35 -9.56
CA ALA A 201 -7.96 -21.29 -9.20
C ALA A 201 -6.52 -21.85 -9.08
N PRO A 202 -5.50 -21.14 -9.58
CA PRO A 202 -4.11 -21.60 -9.52
C PRO A 202 -3.52 -21.45 -8.12
N ALA A 203 -2.49 -22.25 -7.82
CA ALA A 203 -1.85 -22.30 -6.50
C ALA A 203 -1.24 -20.96 -6.04
N TRP A 204 -0.67 -20.16 -6.97
CA TRP A 204 -0.07 -18.87 -6.65
C TRP A 204 -1.08 -17.86 -6.05
N LEU A 205 -2.37 -18.03 -6.32
CA LEU A 205 -3.40 -17.17 -5.71
C LEU A 205 -3.41 -17.30 -4.18
N GLY A 206 -3.04 -18.46 -3.65
CA GLY A 206 -2.86 -18.68 -2.22
C GLY A 206 -1.82 -17.76 -1.59
N GLU A 207 -0.73 -17.44 -2.29
CA GLU A 207 0.30 -16.51 -1.83
C GLU A 207 -0.26 -15.09 -1.72
N LEU A 208 -1.01 -14.63 -2.73
CA LEU A 208 -1.68 -13.33 -2.71
C LEU A 208 -2.70 -13.24 -1.56
N GLN A 209 -3.46 -14.31 -1.32
CA GLN A 209 -4.46 -14.38 -0.25
C GLN A 209 -3.82 -14.40 1.15
N ALA A 210 -2.65 -15.01 1.30
CA ALA A 210 -1.93 -15.10 2.58
C ALA A 210 -1.17 -13.82 2.94
N ARG A 211 -0.79 -13.01 1.93
CA ARG A 211 0.06 -11.83 2.14
C ARG A 211 -0.58 -10.80 3.06
N ASP A 212 0.13 -10.42 4.11
CA ASP A 212 -0.19 -9.21 4.88
C ASP A 212 0.38 -7.97 4.16
N ASN A 213 -0.46 -6.95 3.96
CA ASN A 213 -0.06 -5.68 3.36
C ASN A 213 0.07 -4.56 4.40
N VAL A 214 -0.25 -4.82 5.66
CA VAL A 214 -0.08 -3.85 6.75
C VAL A 214 1.39 -3.78 7.15
N GLN A 215 2.05 -4.93 7.32
CA GLN A 215 3.46 -4.99 7.71
C GLN A 215 4.41 -4.23 6.75
N PRO A 216 4.36 -4.43 5.41
CA PRO A 216 5.19 -3.66 4.49
C PRO A 216 4.93 -2.14 4.51
N LEU A 217 3.69 -1.74 4.79
CA LEU A 217 3.35 -0.32 4.96
C LEU A 217 3.93 0.24 6.28
N LEU A 218 3.92 -0.53 7.36
CA LEU A 218 4.55 -0.13 8.62
C LEU A 218 6.07 0.03 8.47
N GLU A 219 6.71 -0.88 7.73
CA GLU A 219 8.14 -0.79 7.42
C GLU A 219 8.47 0.43 6.55
N ALA A 220 7.62 0.72 5.57
CA ALA A 220 7.76 1.92 4.75
C ALA A 220 7.52 3.21 5.56
N PHE A 221 6.62 3.17 6.52
CA PHE A 221 6.38 4.28 7.45
C PHE A 221 7.58 4.50 8.37
N GLN A 222 8.16 3.43 8.93
CA GLN A 222 9.40 3.50 9.69
C GLN A 222 10.57 4.06 8.86
N TYR A 223 10.68 3.65 7.59
CA TYR A 223 11.69 4.20 6.69
C TYR A 223 11.50 5.70 6.46
N SER A 224 10.26 6.15 6.30
CA SER A 224 9.94 7.58 6.19
C SER A 224 10.34 8.36 7.44
N ALA A 225 10.06 7.83 8.63
CA ALA A 225 10.47 8.41 9.91
C ALA A 225 12.01 8.45 10.05
N ALA A 226 12.72 7.39 9.63
CA ALA A 226 14.17 7.35 9.62
C ALA A 226 14.78 8.37 8.66
N SER A 227 14.16 8.56 7.50
CA SER A 227 14.55 9.58 6.53
C SER A 227 14.38 10.97 7.10
N TYR A 228 13.23 11.24 7.69
CA TYR A 228 12.94 12.51 8.35
C TYR A 228 13.92 12.78 9.50
N TRP A 229 14.21 11.78 10.33
CA TRP A 229 15.19 11.88 11.42
C TRP A 229 16.59 12.24 10.90
N LYS A 230 17.08 11.53 9.91
CA LYS A 230 18.44 11.71 9.39
C LYS A 230 18.63 13.06 8.66
N ASP A 231 17.68 13.45 7.84
CA ASP A 231 17.76 14.66 7.04
C ASP A 231 17.28 15.88 7.83
N GLY A 232 16.28 15.71 8.67
CA GLY A 232 15.71 16.74 9.52
C GLY A 232 16.67 17.21 10.61
N ALA A 233 17.57 16.34 11.09
CA ALA A 233 18.58 16.69 12.10
C ALA A 233 19.52 17.85 11.67
N ARG A 234 19.56 18.14 10.37
CA ARG A 234 20.33 19.26 9.82
C ARG A 234 19.58 20.60 9.82
N VAL A 235 18.25 20.57 9.91
CA VAL A 235 17.39 21.74 9.62
C VAL A 235 16.43 22.05 10.77
N PHE A 236 15.99 21.05 11.53
CA PHE A 236 14.96 21.21 12.56
C PHE A 236 15.53 21.13 13.98
N PRO A 237 14.89 21.81 14.96
CA PRO A 237 15.19 21.62 16.37
C PRO A 237 15.07 20.16 16.75
N THR A 238 16.07 19.61 17.42
CA THR A 238 16.18 18.19 17.74
C THR A 238 15.00 17.65 18.55
N LYS A 239 14.47 18.49 19.46
CA LYS A 239 13.28 18.12 20.24
C LYS A 239 12.06 17.91 19.35
N MET A 240 11.80 18.82 18.41
CA MET A 240 10.68 18.74 17.49
C MET A 240 10.78 17.47 16.62
N LEU A 241 12.00 17.13 16.20
CA LEU A 241 12.27 15.94 15.41
C LEU A 241 12.00 14.65 16.20
N ALA A 242 12.45 14.61 17.46
CA ALA A 242 12.24 13.45 18.32
C ALA A 242 10.75 13.27 18.69
N ASP A 243 10.06 14.36 18.99
CA ASP A 243 8.62 14.32 19.27
C ASP A 243 7.85 13.79 18.05
N SER A 244 8.26 14.17 16.82
CA SER A 244 7.66 13.65 15.57
C SER A 244 7.92 12.16 15.38
N VAL A 245 9.16 11.70 15.58
CA VAL A 245 9.51 10.28 15.43
C VAL A 245 8.79 9.43 16.48
N GLU A 246 8.71 9.90 17.73
CA GLU A 246 7.97 9.20 18.78
C GLU A 246 6.48 9.17 18.52
N HIS A 247 5.93 10.23 17.93
CA HIS A 247 4.55 10.27 17.47
C HIS A 247 4.30 9.22 16.39
N ASP A 248 5.16 9.15 15.35
CA ASP A 248 5.08 8.16 14.28
C ASP A 248 5.20 6.73 14.83
N ARG A 249 6.08 6.51 15.81
CA ARG A 249 6.24 5.22 16.48
C ARG A 249 4.95 4.78 17.19
N ARG A 250 4.31 5.70 17.92
CA ARG A 250 3.04 5.41 18.63
C ARG A 250 1.92 5.06 17.64
N ILE A 251 1.82 5.80 16.54
CA ILE A 251 0.86 5.47 15.48
C ILE A 251 1.14 4.08 14.90
N ALA A 252 2.41 3.77 14.62
CA ALA A 252 2.78 2.46 14.12
C ALA A 252 2.41 1.34 15.11
N GLU A 253 2.58 1.57 16.41
CA GLU A 253 2.20 0.61 17.45
C GLU A 253 0.69 0.38 17.52
N GLU A 254 -0.12 1.43 17.40
CA GLU A 254 -1.58 1.32 17.34
C GLU A 254 -2.03 0.55 16.10
N LEU A 255 -1.45 0.87 14.92
CA LEU A 255 -1.79 0.19 13.67
C LEU A 255 -1.33 -1.27 13.64
N PHE A 256 -0.21 -1.59 14.27
CA PHE A 256 0.28 -2.96 14.39
C PHE A 256 -0.65 -3.86 15.20
N LYS A 257 -1.26 -3.31 16.25
CA LYS A 257 -2.22 -4.02 17.12
C LYS A 257 -3.64 -4.06 16.54
N GLU A 258 -3.91 -3.33 15.45
CA GLU A 258 -5.24 -3.20 14.91
C GLU A 258 -5.72 -4.49 14.22
N THR A 259 -6.84 -4.99 14.65
CA THR A 259 -7.46 -6.22 14.14
C THR A 259 -8.79 -5.97 13.41
N ARG A 260 -9.32 -4.74 13.47
CA ARG A 260 -10.55 -4.37 12.73
C ARG A 260 -10.23 -4.13 11.25
N CYS A 261 -11.24 -4.25 10.42
CA CYS A 261 -11.16 -3.89 9.01
C CYS A 261 -11.76 -2.51 8.71
N ASP A 262 -12.60 -1.98 9.60
CA ASP A 262 -13.10 -0.61 9.55
C ASP A 262 -12.29 0.28 10.50
N VAL A 263 -11.17 0.77 10.00
CA VAL A 263 -10.26 1.57 10.80
C VAL A 263 -10.46 3.04 10.51
N ASN A 264 -10.90 3.77 11.52
CA ASN A 264 -10.77 5.22 11.55
C ASN A 264 -9.36 5.58 12.04
N ALA A 265 -8.38 5.47 11.14
CA ALA A 265 -7.05 5.98 11.46
C ALA A 265 -7.14 7.46 11.83
N PRO A 266 -6.35 7.95 12.80
CA PRO A 266 -6.42 9.32 13.26
C PRO A 266 -6.13 10.29 12.10
N ALA A 267 -7.20 10.77 11.47
CA ALA A 267 -7.16 11.57 10.25
C ALA A 267 -6.42 12.91 10.44
N ASN A 268 -6.36 13.38 11.67
CA ASN A 268 -5.80 14.68 12.02
C ASN A 268 -4.27 14.67 12.17
N GLU A 269 -3.67 13.48 12.26
CA GLU A 269 -2.27 13.33 12.62
C GLU A 269 -1.37 12.89 11.46
N LEU A 270 -1.92 12.15 10.49
CA LEU A 270 -1.15 11.55 9.37
C LEU A 270 -1.31 12.28 8.02
N GLY A 271 -2.14 13.32 7.96
CA GLY A 271 -2.59 13.84 6.68
C GLY A 271 -3.61 12.92 5.99
N THR A 272 -4.46 13.49 5.13
CA THR A 272 -5.58 12.78 4.48
C THR A 272 -5.14 11.61 3.61
N ASP A 273 -3.97 11.71 2.97
CA ASP A 273 -3.48 10.71 2.02
C ASP A 273 -3.03 9.41 2.71
N LEU A 274 -2.26 9.51 3.79
CA LEU A 274 -1.81 8.35 4.56
C LEU A 274 -2.97 7.63 5.25
N THR A 275 -3.93 8.38 5.80
CA THR A 275 -5.15 7.80 6.37
C THR A 275 -5.90 6.94 5.36
N SER A 276 -5.99 7.39 4.10
CA SER A 276 -6.65 6.64 3.03
C SER A 276 -5.91 5.34 2.70
N VAL A 277 -4.56 5.34 2.75
CA VAL A 277 -3.73 4.15 2.51
C VAL A 277 -3.96 3.11 3.61
N TRP A 278 -3.97 3.53 4.87
CA TRP A 278 -4.23 2.63 6.00
C TRP A 278 -5.61 2.01 5.94
N ARG A 279 -6.66 2.81 5.71
CA ARG A 279 -8.02 2.29 5.53
C ARG A 279 -8.10 1.23 4.44
N ARG A 280 -7.42 1.44 3.30
CA ARG A 280 -7.37 0.45 2.21
C ARG A 280 -6.67 -0.84 2.64
N ALA A 281 -5.56 -0.74 3.37
CA ALA A 281 -4.82 -1.91 3.81
C ALA A 281 -5.63 -2.79 4.78
N PHE A 282 -6.33 -2.18 5.75
CA PHE A 282 -7.17 -2.91 6.69
C PHE A 282 -8.42 -3.47 6.01
N ARG A 283 -9.12 -2.69 5.20
CA ARG A 283 -10.25 -3.16 4.42
C ARG A 283 -9.88 -4.33 3.50
N TYR A 284 -8.68 -4.35 2.97
CA TYR A 284 -8.19 -5.42 2.10
C TYR A 284 -8.20 -6.80 2.78
N ARG A 285 -8.13 -6.86 4.10
CA ARG A 285 -8.31 -8.12 4.85
C ARG A 285 -9.68 -8.74 4.54
N ALA A 286 -10.75 -7.97 4.65
CA ALA A 286 -12.10 -8.42 4.29
C ALA A 286 -12.26 -8.67 2.78
N GLU A 287 -11.68 -7.84 1.92
CA GLU A 287 -11.74 -8.05 0.46
C GLU A 287 -11.08 -9.38 0.03
N ARG A 288 -9.99 -9.79 0.67
CA ARG A 288 -9.36 -11.10 0.43
C ARG A 288 -10.26 -12.25 0.84
N GLU A 289 -10.87 -12.15 2.00
CA GLU A 289 -11.82 -13.16 2.50
C GLU A 289 -13.05 -13.26 1.61
N ALA A 290 -13.55 -12.12 1.08
CA ALA A 290 -14.65 -12.12 0.11
C ALA A 290 -14.30 -12.95 -1.12
N THR A 291 -13.12 -12.73 -1.70
CA THR A 291 -12.65 -13.49 -2.87
C THR A 291 -12.44 -14.97 -2.54
N ALA A 292 -11.80 -15.28 -1.42
CA ALA A 292 -11.60 -16.67 -1.01
C ALA A 292 -12.93 -17.41 -0.82
N ASN A 293 -13.89 -16.80 -0.12
CA ASN A 293 -15.21 -17.37 0.08
C ASN A 293 -16.01 -17.49 -1.22
N ALA A 294 -15.92 -16.50 -2.13
CA ALA A 294 -16.58 -16.56 -3.43
C ALA A 294 -16.04 -17.73 -4.27
N LEU A 295 -14.74 -17.97 -4.28
CA LEU A 295 -14.13 -19.12 -4.96
C LEU A 295 -14.55 -20.44 -4.32
N ARG A 296 -14.61 -20.53 -2.98
CA ARG A 296 -15.11 -21.73 -2.27
C ARG A 296 -16.55 -22.07 -2.69
N VAL A 297 -17.43 -21.07 -2.71
CA VAL A 297 -18.83 -21.26 -3.14
C VAL A 297 -18.91 -21.75 -4.58
N ARG A 298 -18.11 -21.18 -5.47
CA ARG A 298 -18.05 -21.60 -6.87
C ARG A 298 -17.50 -23.02 -7.05
N ASP A 299 -16.60 -23.44 -6.16
CA ASP A 299 -16.04 -24.80 -6.12
C ASP A 299 -16.92 -25.79 -5.31
N GLY A 300 -18.15 -25.38 -4.95
CA GLY A 300 -19.09 -26.22 -4.20
C GLY A 300 -18.72 -26.43 -2.72
N LYS A 301 -17.76 -25.69 -2.18
CA LYS A 301 -17.30 -25.77 -0.79
C LYS A 301 -18.06 -24.80 0.11
N PRO A 302 -18.23 -25.10 1.40
CA PRO A 302 -18.83 -24.18 2.36
C PRO A 302 -17.94 -22.94 2.56
N ILE A 303 -18.55 -21.80 2.89
CA ILE A 303 -17.84 -20.57 3.24
C ILE A 303 -17.14 -20.71 4.60
N GLU A 304 -16.14 -19.88 4.82
CA GLU A 304 -15.59 -19.58 6.14
C GLU A 304 -16.37 -18.41 6.72
N THR A 305 -17.16 -18.66 7.77
CA THR A 305 -18.01 -17.63 8.38
C THR A 305 -17.24 -16.68 9.29
N ALA A 306 -16.17 -17.19 9.92
CA ALA A 306 -15.26 -16.38 10.72
C ALA A 306 -14.44 -15.45 9.84
N SER A 307 -14.13 -14.25 10.35
CA SER A 307 -13.25 -13.29 9.71
C SER A 307 -12.03 -13.03 10.57
N ARG A 308 -10.92 -12.67 9.93
CA ARG A 308 -9.74 -12.09 10.60
C ARG A 308 -10.02 -10.67 11.11
N CYS A 309 -11.06 -10.03 10.59
CA CYS A 309 -11.54 -8.75 11.10
C CYS A 309 -12.31 -8.97 12.40
N SER A 310 -11.82 -8.45 13.51
CA SER A 310 -12.47 -8.59 14.82
C SER A 310 -13.86 -7.95 14.89
N ASP A 311 -14.19 -7.11 13.92
CA ASP A 311 -15.42 -6.35 13.83
C ASP A 311 -16.47 -6.92 12.87
N GLY A 312 -16.26 -8.12 12.30
CA GLY A 312 -17.23 -8.69 11.37
C GLY A 312 -17.08 -10.17 11.07
N GLY A 313 -17.92 -10.67 10.16
CA GLY A 313 -17.95 -12.06 9.70
C GLY A 313 -18.73 -12.19 8.39
N TRP A 314 -18.76 -13.41 7.84
CA TRP A 314 -19.33 -13.71 6.52
C TRP A 314 -20.64 -14.48 6.63
N MET A 315 -21.57 -14.16 5.74
CA MET A 315 -22.85 -14.82 5.58
C MET A 315 -23.09 -15.15 4.11
N PHE A 316 -23.73 -16.28 3.85
CA PHE A 316 -24.11 -16.71 2.52
C PHE A 316 -25.55 -17.22 2.52
N ASP A 317 -26.41 -16.68 1.67
CA ASP A 317 -27.84 -17.00 1.59
C ASP A 317 -28.19 -18.01 0.47
N GLY A 318 -27.20 -18.61 -0.15
CA GLY A 318 -27.37 -19.53 -1.30
C GLY A 318 -27.04 -18.88 -2.65
N THR A 319 -27.09 -17.56 -2.76
CA THR A 319 -26.77 -16.80 -3.99
C THR A 319 -25.78 -15.66 -3.73
N THR A 320 -25.89 -15.02 -2.58
CA THR A 320 -25.14 -13.80 -2.22
C THR A 320 -24.26 -14.03 -1.00
N LEU A 321 -22.99 -13.76 -1.16
CA LEU A 321 -21.99 -13.68 -0.10
C LEU A 321 -21.94 -12.24 0.40
N ARG A 322 -22.02 -12.03 1.71
CA ARG A 322 -21.95 -10.68 2.31
C ARG A 322 -21.18 -10.65 3.61
N PHE A 323 -20.46 -9.57 3.82
CA PHE A 323 -19.91 -9.22 5.12
C PHE A 323 -21.02 -8.63 5.99
N ASN A 324 -21.10 -8.98 7.27
CA ASN A 324 -22.20 -8.59 8.15
C ASN A 324 -22.14 -7.13 8.64
N ARG A 325 -21.12 -6.38 8.22
CA ARG A 325 -20.92 -4.96 8.53
C ARG A 325 -20.62 -4.15 7.29
N VAL A 326 -20.97 -2.87 7.34
CA VAL A 326 -20.55 -1.88 6.35
C VAL A 326 -19.19 -1.35 6.80
N ILE A 327 -18.18 -1.54 5.97
CA ILE A 327 -16.83 -0.97 6.17
C ILE A 327 -16.74 0.32 5.38
N ALA A 328 -16.41 1.41 6.06
CA ALA A 328 -16.26 2.71 5.45
C ALA A 328 -15.17 2.70 4.37
N THR A 329 -15.38 3.46 3.32
CA THR A 329 -14.42 3.63 2.23
C THR A 329 -13.86 5.04 2.24
N ALA A 330 -12.55 5.18 1.99
CA ALA A 330 -11.96 6.49 1.77
C ALA A 330 -12.32 6.97 0.35
N ALA A 331 -12.86 8.19 0.20
CA ALA A 331 -12.97 8.81 -1.11
C ALA A 331 -11.56 9.26 -1.57
N PRO A 332 -11.18 9.10 -2.83
CA PRO A 332 -11.91 8.59 -4.01
C PRO A 332 -11.75 7.06 -4.25
N ASP A 333 -11.77 6.26 -3.20
CA ASP A 333 -11.56 4.82 -3.31
C ASP A 333 -12.67 4.16 -4.17
N LYS A 334 -12.27 3.20 -5.00
CA LYS A 334 -13.17 2.34 -5.78
C LYS A 334 -13.05 0.90 -5.23
N PRO A 335 -13.58 0.64 -4.04
CA PRO A 335 -13.39 -0.64 -3.38
C PRO A 335 -14.19 -1.75 -4.03
N MET A 336 -13.72 -2.97 -3.88
CA MET A 336 -14.52 -4.15 -4.10
C MET A 336 -15.73 -4.12 -3.14
N PRO A 337 -16.97 -4.35 -3.61
CA PRO A 337 -18.10 -4.48 -2.72
C PRO A 337 -17.91 -5.71 -1.81
N LEU A 338 -18.32 -5.60 -0.56
CA LEU A 338 -18.33 -6.72 0.38
C LEU A 338 -19.68 -7.46 0.36
N VAL A 339 -20.40 -7.32 -0.77
CA VAL A 339 -21.62 -8.02 -1.13
C VAL A 339 -21.42 -8.55 -2.55
N LEU A 340 -21.30 -9.86 -2.71
CA LEU A 340 -20.98 -10.51 -3.97
C LEU A 340 -22.10 -11.47 -4.37
N ARG A 341 -22.63 -11.32 -5.57
CA ARG A 341 -23.54 -12.29 -6.16
C ARG A 341 -22.72 -13.38 -6.87
N VAL A 342 -22.51 -14.50 -6.20
CA VAL A 342 -21.60 -15.59 -6.60
C VAL A 342 -22.29 -16.72 -7.36
N LYS A 343 -23.62 -16.71 -7.38
CA LYS A 343 -24.44 -17.61 -8.21
C LYS A 343 -25.45 -16.79 -9.00
N PRO A 344 -25.85 -17.25 -10.19
CA PRO A 344 -26.85 -16.58 -11.02
C PRO A 344 -28.22 -16.44 -10.32
#